data_c5bfc3bba35eae2ebf8824f9a96752f1
#
_entry.id   c5bfc3bba35eae2ebf8824f9a96752f1
#
_cell.length_a   1.000
_cell.length_b   1.000
_cell.length_c   1.000
_cell.angle_alpha   90.00
_cell.angle_beta   90.00
_cell.angle_gamma   90.00
#
_symmetry.space_group_name_H-M   'P 1'
#
loop_
_entity.id
_entity.type
_entity.pdbx_description
1 polymer ?
#
loop_
_entity_poly.entity_id
_entity_poly.type
_entity_poly.pdbx_seq_one_letter_code
_entity_poly.pdbx_strand_id
1 'polypeptide(L)'
;MKKIAIIGAGISGLFIANLFQRSSKYQISIYEKKPSIDLEEGYGIQLSVNCVKLLNQIEFYNFIDDKKFNPHKINFYSIKSSNKICDLNISEYNSKDCKYTTLKRSDLVDFLKKDVEDLINTNHSISKIDQKSQKIKLFFENNKTSECDYLIISDGVFSKSKRLISDNQNQPRYNNTLAIRGVIPISSKIDCKNISLFLGPNFHHVIYPVNPNGDLNFIAIMKYRLSVEEQKNLELFKNDTFIEKVIKKIPLKNKKFLDTLGDL
;
A
#
# COMPACT_ATOMS: atom_id res chain seq x y z
N MET A 1 -31.16 -10.06 -7.21
CA MET A 1 -29.82 -9.80 -6.70
C MET A 1 -29.66 -8.31 -6.39
N LYS A 2 -29.04 -7.96 -5.27
CA LYS A 2 -28.69 -6.57 -4.95
C LYS A 2 -27.41 -6.16 -5.66
N LYS A 3 -27.37 -4.96 -6.22
CA LYS A 3 -26.19 -4.43 -6.93
C LYS A 3 -25.27 -3.66 -5.98
N ILE A 4 -23.99 -4.02 -5.97
CA ILE A 4 -22.95 -3.31 -5.22
C ILE A 4 -22.00 -2.65 -6.22
N ALA A 5 -21.81 -1.35 -6.10
CA ALA A 5 -20.77 -0.62 -6.81
C ALA A 5 -19.60 -0.33 -5.84
N ILE A 6 -18.38 -0.60 -6.27
CA ILE A 6 -17.14 -0.33 -5.52
C ILE A 6 -16.33 0.68 -6.31
N ILE A 7 -16.02 1.84 -5.72
CA ILE A 7 -15.16 2.86 -6.35
C ILE A 7 -13.73 2.68 -5.85
N GLY A 8 -12.82 2.38 -6.78
CA GLY A 8 -11.40 2.15 -6.56
C GLY A 8 -11.03 0.66 -6.54
N ALA A 9 -10.14 0.27 -7.45
CA ALA A 9 -9.58 -1.08 -7.56
C ALA A 9 -8.23 -1.22 -6.82
N GLY A 10 -8.09 -0.55 -5.68
CA GLY A 10 -6.96 -0.75 -4.75
C GLY A 10 -7.16 -1.99 -3.88
N ILE A 11 -6.21 -2.27 -2.97
CA ILE A 11 -6.24 -3.43 -2.06
C ILE A 11 -7.59 -3.57 -1.36
N SER A 12 -8.14 -2.48 -0.80
CA SER A 12 -9.40 -2.51 -0.07
C SER A 12 -10.59 -2.85 -0.97
N GLY A 13 -10.67 -2.22 -2.16
CA GLY A 13 -11.77 -2.47 -3.11
C GLY A 13 -11.76 -3.88 -3.67
N LEU A 14 -10.58 -4.37 -4.05
CA LEU A 14 -10.41 -5.73 -4.56
C LEU A 14 -10.71 -6.78 -3.47
N PHE A 15 -10.25 -6.55 -2.24
CA PHE A 15 -10.53 -7.45 -1.12
C PHE A 15 -12.03 -7.56 -0.82
N ILE A 16 -12.72 -6.42 -0.75
CA ILE A 16 -14.16 -6.37 -0.50
C ILE A 16 -14.94 -7.03 -1.65
N ALA A 17 -14.52 -6.80 -2.91
CA ALA A 17 -15.13 -7.45 -4.07
C ALA A 17 -15.04 -8.98 -3.97
N ASN A 18 -13.87 -9.50 -3.64
CA ASN A 18 -13.66 -10.95 -3.43
C ASN A 18 -14.59 -11.52 -2.35
N LEU A 19 -14.78 -10.80 -1.24
CA LEU A 19 -15.69 -11.25 -0.19
C LEU A 19 -17.15 -11.33 -0.66
N PHE A 20 -17.64 -10.30 -1.33
CA PHE A 20 -19.04 -10.25 -1.78
C PHE A 20 -19.30 -11.15 -2.99
N GLN A 21 -18.34 -11.36 -3.88
CA GLN A 21 -18.48 -12.25 -5.04
C GLN A 21 -18.79 -13.69 -4.64
N ARG A 22 -18.33 -14.13 -3.48
CA ARG A 22 -18.61 -15.47 -2.93
C ARG A 22 -20.10 -15.66 -2.53
N SER A 23 -20.88 -14.60 -2.57
CA SER A 23 -22.31 -14.64 -2.24
C SER A 23 -23.15 -14.44 -3.49
N SER A 24 -24.03 -15.40 -3.80
CA SER A 24 -25.02 -15.30 -4.90
C SER A 24 -26.06 -14.19 -4.72
N LYS A 25 -26.07 -13.51 -3.58
CA LYS A 25 -27.02 -12.44 -3.27
C LYS A 25 -26.69 -11.11 -3.95
N TYR A 26 -25.43 -10.93 -4.40
CA TYR A 26 -24.92 -9.67 -4.87
C TYR A 26 -24.40 -9.76 -6.30
N GLN A 27 -24.64 -8.71 -7.07
CA GLN A 27 -23.99 -8.42 -8.34
C GLN A 27 -23.01 -7.27 -8.12
N ILE A 28 -21.73 -7.48 -8.40
CA ILE A 28 -20.65 -6.55 -8.08
C ILE A 28 -20.12 -5.89 -9.35
N SER A 29 -19.83 -4.60 -9.27
CA SER A 29 -19.08 -3.85 -10.28
C SER A 29 -18.04 -2.98 -9.58
N ILE A 30 -16.79 -3.04 -10.02
CA ILE A 30 -15.67 -2.23 -9.54
C ILE A 30 -15.38 -1.15 -10.58
N TYR A 31 -15.22 0.10 -10.16
CA TYR A 31 -14.93 1.25 -11.04
C TYR A 31 -13.57 1.84 -10.65
N GLU A 32 -12.63 1.80 -11.59
CA GLU A 32 -11.27 2.33 -11.44
C GLU A 32 -11.06 3.50 -12.41
N LYS A 33 -10.52 4.61 -11.89
CA LYS A 33 -10.26 5.81 -12.70
C LYS A 33 -9.10 5.64 -13.68
N LYS A 34 -8.09 4.84 -13.34
CA LYS A 34 -6.92 4.57 -14.18
C LYS A 34 -7.32 3.66 -15.36
N PRO A 35 -6.58 3.71 -16.49
CA PRO A 35 -6.79 2.80 -17.62
C PRO A 35 -6.40 1.36 -17.33
N SER A 36 -5.53 1.14 -16.35
CA SER A 36 -5.08 -0.16 -15.88
C SER A 36 -4.85 -0.16 -14.37
N ILE A 37 -4.84 -1.33 -13.76
CA ILE A 37 -4.36 -1.49 -12.40
C ILE A 37 -2.83 -1.54 -12.46
N ASP A 38 -2.21 -0.56 -11.80
CA ASP A 38 -0.77 -0.40 -11.76
C ASP A 38 -0.16 -1.44 -10.79
N LEU A 39 0.60 -2.37 -11.35
CA LEU A 39 1.38 -3.37 -10.62
C LEU A 39 2.86 -3.00 -10.51
N GLU A 40 3.29 -1.92 -11.18
CA GLU A 40 4.71 -1.53 -11.25
C GLU A 40 5.23 -0.90 -9.96
N GLU A 41 4.37 -0.38 -9.09
CA GLU A 41 4.76 0.09 -7.77
C GLU A 41 5.19 -1.09 -6.87
N GLY A 42 6.39 -1.61 -7.13
CA GLY A 42 6.94 -2.85 -6.56
C GLY A 42 7.44 -2.76 -5.13
N TYR A 43 7.07 -1.72 -4.35
CA TYR A 43 7.47 -1.67 -2.94
C TYR A 43 6.76 -2.72 -2.08
N GLY A 44 7.40 -3.07 -0.94
CA GLY A 44 6.89 -4.06 -0.02
C GLY A 44 5.75 -3.56 0.85
N ILE A 45 4.98 -4.51 1.33
CA ILE A 45 3.93 -4.32 2.34
C ILE A 45 4.10 -5.35 3.47
N GLN A 46 3.69 -4.97 4.67
CA GLN A 46 3.67 -5.83 5.85
C GLN A 46 2.21 -6.13 6.22
N LEU A 47 1.89 -7.39 6.39
CA LEU A 47 0.59 -7.89 6.79
C LEU A 47 0.73 -8.51 8.19
N SER A 48 0.13 -7.86 9.17
CA SER A 48 0.02 -8.42 10.51
C SER A 48 -0.94 -9.63 10.53
N VAL A 49 -0.86 -10.43 11.57
CA VAL A 49 -1.64 -11.67 11.72
C VAL A 49 -3.14 -11.45 11.53
N ASN A 50 -3.69 -10.34 12.05
CA ASN A 50 -5.09 -9.99 11.86
C ASN A 50 -5.44 -9.67 10.39
N CYS A 51 -4.53 -9.05 9.63
CA CYS A 51 -4.71 -8.83 8.18
C CYS A 51 -4.70 -10.16 7.42
N VAL A 52 -3.74 -11.04 7.74
CA VAL A 52 -3.68 -12.39 7.13
C VAL A 52 -4.92 -13.19 7.45
N LYS A 53 -5.44 -13.11 8.68
CA LYS A 53 -6.70 -13.77 9.06
C LYS A 53 -7.89 -13.32 8.21
N LEU A 54 -7.97 -12.01 7.89
CA LEU A 54 -8.99 -11.49 6.99
C LEU A 54 -8.79 -11.98 5.55
N LEU A 55 -7.56 -11.93 5.05
CA LEU A 55 -7.21 -12.38 3.70
C LEU A 55 -7.45 -13.88 3.50
N ASN A 56 -7.31 -14.68 4.56
CA ASN A 56 -7.62 -16.11 4.52
C ASN A 56 -9.12 -16.41 4.25
N GLN A 57 -10.01 -15.45 4.45
CA GLN A 57 -11.42 -15.59 4.03
C GLN A 57 -11.58 -15.64 2.51
N ILE A 58 -10.56 -15.21 1.78
CA ILE A 58 -10.44 -15.30 0.31
C ILE A 58 -9.29 -16.20 -0.11
N GLU A 59 -8.92 -17.18 0.73
CA GLU A 59 -7.95 -18.25 0.45
C GLU A 59 -6.50 -17.78 0.30
N PHE A 60 -6.09 -16.71 0.98
CA PHE A 60 -4.71 -16.23 0.97
C PHE A 60 -3.71 -17.29 1.49
N TYR A 61 -4.14 -18.27 2.27
CA TYR A 61 -3.31 -19.41 2.66
C TYR A 61 -2.77 -20.21 1.46
N ASN A 62 -3.42 -20.13 0.29
CA ASN A 62 -2.95 -20.71 -0.99
C ASN A 62 -1.98 -19.77 -1.76
N PHE A 63 -1.67 -18.59 -1.23
CA PHE A 63 -0.74 -17.67 -1.88
C PHE A 63 0.67 -18.28 -1.94
N ILE A 64 1.30 -18.15 -3.10
CA ILE A 64 2.58 -18.79 -3.44
C ILE A 64 3.68 -18.39 -2.45
N ASP A 65 4.36 -19.40 -1.87
CA ASP A 65 5.38 -19.19 -0.84
C ASP A 65 6.60 -18.42 -1.36
N ASP A 66 6.98 -18.57 -2.63
CA ASP A 66 8.11 -17.83 -3.23
C ASP A 66 7.88 -16.32 -3.37
N LYS A 67 6.64 -15.86 -3.18
CA LYS A 67 6.25 -14.44 -3.27
C LYS A 67 5.98 -13.79 -1.92
N LYS A 68 6.20 -14.49 -0.82
CA LYS A 68 6.01 -13.97 0.54
C LYS A 68 7.13 -14.39 1.47
N PHE A 69 7.30 -13.67 2.56
CA PHE A 69 8.23 -13.98 3.63
C PHE A 69 7.53 -13.85 4.99
N ASN A 70 7.93 -14.68 5.95
CA ASN A 70 7.41 -14.64 7.32
C ASN A 70 8.52 -14.28 8.30
N PRO A 71 8.76 -13.01 8.60
CA PRO A 71 9.77 -12.60 9.56
C PRO A 71 9.40 -13.03 10.98
N HIS A 72 10.41 -13.37 11.77
CA HIS A 72 10.21 -13.79 13.17
C HIS A 72 10.18 -12.61 14.14
N LYS A 73 10.97 -11.56 13.86
CA LYS A 73 11.17 -10.44 14.77
C LYS A 73 11.17 -9.11 14.06
N ILE A 74 10.89 -8.06 14.82
CA ILE A 74 11.23 -6.69 14.48
C ILE A 74 12.41 -6.29 15.37
N ASN A 75 13.55 -5.99 14.77
CA ASN A 75 14.73 -5.49 15.48
C ASN A 75 14.75 -3.96 15.42
N PHE A 76 14.94 -3.33 16.55
CA PHE A 76 15.04 -1.87 16.66
C PHE A 76 16.49 -1.48 16.92
N TYR A 77 16.99 -0.54 16.13
CA TYR A 77 18.37 -0.05 16.18
C TYR A 77 18.39 1.47 16.32
N SER A 78 19.41 1.99 16.99
CA SER A 78 19.72 3.42 16.98
C SER A 78 20.49 3.79 15.70
N ILE A 79 20.03 4.75 14.94
CA ILE A 79 20.78 5.29 13.79
C ILE A 79 22.11 5.89 14.24
N LYS A 80 22.14 6.56 15.40
CA LYS A 80 23.32 7.26 15.89
C LYS A 80 24.48 6.33 16.25
N SER A 81 24.20 5.23 16.93
CA SER A 81 25.20 4.30 17.45
C SER A 81 25.26 2.97 16.73
N SER A 82 24.29 2.67 15.86
CA SER A 82 24.07 1.35 15.25
C SER A 82 23.80 0.22 16.26
N ASN A 83 23.66 0.54 17.55
CA ASN A 83 23.38 -0.44 18.56
C ASN A 83 21.91 -0.88 18.51
N LYS A 84 21.69 -2.16 18.75
CA LYS A 84 20.35 -2.69 18.96
C LYS A 84 19.78 -2.12 20.24
N ILE A 85 18.56 -1.58 20.16
CA ILE A 85 17.81 -1.03 21.29
C ILE A 85 17.02 -2.16 21.95
N CYS A 86 16.21 -2.87 21.15
CA CYS A 86 15.38 -3.99 21.58
C CYS A 86 14.95 -4.82 20.36
N ASP A 87 14.23 -5.89 20.59
CA ASP A 87 13.45 -6.58 19.56
C ASP A 87 12.04 -6.89 20.05
N LEU A 88 11.16 -7.14 19.08
CA LEU A 88 9.82 -7.63 19.30
C LEU A 88 9.67 -8.97 18.58
N ASN A 89 9.37 -10.03 19.31
CA ASN A 89 9.12 -11.34 18.74
C ASN A 89 7.69 -11.40 18.18
N ILE A 90 7.56 -11.10 16.88
CA ILE A 90 6.24 -11.11 16.20
C ILE A 90 5.75 -12.52 15.90
N SER A 91 6.64 -13.53 15.91
CA SER A 91 6.26 -14.92 15.68
C SER A 91 5.41 -15.51 16.82
N GLU A 92 5.43 -14.92 18.01
CA GLU A 92 4.56 -15.32 19.15
C GLU A 92 3.06 -15.11 18.85
N TYR A 93 2.73 -14.19 17.95
CA TYR A 93 1.36 -13.94 17.54
C TYR A 93 0.91 -14.83 16.37
N ASN A 94 1.82 -15.60 15.78
CA ASN A 94 1.52 -16.47 14.66
C ASN A 94 0.70 -17.70 15.11
N SER A 95 -0.20 -18.14 14.23
CA SER A 95 -0.86 -19.43 14.30
C SER A 95 -0.48 -20.27 13.08
N LYS A 96 -0.97 -21.52 13.01
CA LYS A 96 -0.71 -22.42 11.89
C LYS A 96 -0.99 -21.75 10.54
N ASP A 97 -2.14 -21.08 10.41
CA ASP A 97 -2.66 -20.55 9.14
C ASP A 97 -2.55 -19.02 9.04
N CYS A 98 -2.15 -18.35 10.11
CA CYS A 98 -2.02 -16.89 10.16
C CYS A 98 -0.64 -16.50 10.67
N LYS A 99 0.28 -16.16 9.76
CA LYS A 99 1.62 -15.71 10.09
C LYS A 99 1.80 -14.25 9.68
N TYR A 100 2.55 -13.49 10.47
CA TYR A 100 3.00 -12.18 10.03
C TYR A 100 3.72 -12.32 8.70
N THR A 101 3.30 -11.59 7.69
CA THR A 101 3.73 -11.80 6.30
C THR A 101 4.20 -10.49 5.69
N THR A 102 5.32 -10.54 4.99
CA THR A 102 5.82 -9.45 4.15
C THR A 102 5.88 -9.93 2.70
N LEU A 103 5.56 -9.06 1.74
CA LEU A 103 5.53 -9.37 0.32
C LEU A 103 5.57 -8.08 -0.51
N LYS A 104 5.73 -8.20 -1.83
CA LYS A 104 5.57 -7.04 -2.73
C LYS A 104 4.09 -6.65 -2.81
N ARG A 105 3.81 -5.36 -2.79
CA ARG A 105 2.44 -4.84 -2.94
C ARG A 105 1.81 -5.27 -4.26
N SER A 106 2.60 -5.30 -5.33
CA SER A 106 2.17 -5.79 -6.64
C SER A 106 1.65 -7.22 -6.59
N ASP A 107 2.37 -8.12 -5.92
CA ASP A 107 1.98 -9.52 -5.79
C ASP A 107 0.67 -9.70 -5.00
N LEU A 108 0.45 -8.87 -3.96
CA LEU A 108 -0.81 -8.85 -3.24
C LEU A 108 -1.97 -8.35 -4.11
N VAL A 109 -1.74 -7.29 -4.89
CA VAL A 109 -2.76 -6.73 -5.78
C VAL A 109 -3.09 -7.73 -6.89
N ASP A 110 -2.11 -8.40 -7.45
CA ASP A 110 -2.30 -9.44 -8.46
C ASP A 110 -3.14 -10.61 -7.92
N PHE A 111 -2.82 -11.08 -6.72
CA PHE A 111 -3.62 -12.09 -6.02
C PHE A 111 -5.07 -11.65 -5.83
N LEU A 112 -5.29 -10.42 -5.36
CA LEU A 112 -6.63 -9.89 -5.09
C LEU A 112 -7.43 -9.64 -6.38
N LYS A 113 -6.75 -9.32 -7.48
CA LYS A 113 -7.37 -9.03 -8.76
C LYS A 113 -7.88 -10.28 -9.47
N LYS A 114 -7.16 -11.40 -9.35
CA LYS A 114 -7.32 -12.62 -10.14
C LYS A 114 -8.77 -13.07 -10.29
N ASP A 115 -9.50 -13.15 -9.19
CA ASP A 115 -10.86 -13.71 -9.18
C ASP A 115 -11.95 -12.66 -9.48
N VAL A 116 -11.60 -11.38 -9.54
CA VAL A 116 -12.55 -10.26 -9.73
C VAL A 116 -12.21 -9.40 -10.96
N GLU A 117 -11.29 -9.83 -11.81
CA GLU A 117 -10.80 -9.07 -12.95
C GLU A 117 -11.92 -8.66 -13.90
N ASP A 118 -12.82 -9.59 -14.21
CA ASP A 118 -13.97 -9.36 -15.10
C ASP A 118 -15.01 -8.35 -14.53
N LEU A 119 -14.94 -8.05 -13.25
CA LEU A 119 -15.82 -7.08 -12.58
C LEU A 119 -15.27 -5.66 -12.63
N ILE A 120 -14.03 -5.45 -13.11
CA ILE A 120 -13.32 -4.19 -13.08
C ILE A 120 -13.61 -3.38 -14.34
N ASN A 121 -14.17 -2.21 -14.14
CA ASN A 121 -14.40 -1.22 -15.18
C ASN A 121 -13.33 -0.11 -15.05
N THR A 122 -12.32 -0.14 -15.88
CA THR A 122 -11.26 0.87 -15.94
C THR A 122 -11.74 2.15 -16.66
N ASN A 123 -10.97 3.25 -16.57
CA ASN A 123 -11.34 4.56 -17.14
C ASN A 123 -12.69 5.11 -16.63
N HIS A 124 -13.08 4.76 -15.39
CA HIS A 124 -14.32 5.21 -14.76
C HIS A 124 -14.03 6.14 -13.58
N SER A 125 -13.59 7.36 -13.87
CA SER A 125 -13.45 8.43 -12.87
C SER A 125 -14.82 8.97 -12.48
N ILE A 126 -15.20 8.88 -11.20
CA ILE A 126 -16.50 9.37 -10.72
C ILE A 126 -16.59 10.90 -10.83
N SER A 127 -17.71 11.40 -11.37
CA SER A 127 -17.98 12.84 -11.51
C SER A 127 -19.12 13.31 -10.61
N LYS A 128 -20.16 12.47 -10.40
CA LYS A 128 -21.31 12.78 -9.55
C LYS A 128 -21.90 11.52 -8.95
N ILE A 129 -22.43 11.64 -7.74
CA ILE A 129 -23.20 10.60 -7.03
C ILE A 129 -24.56 11.21 -6.69
N ASP A 130 -25.65 10.55 -7.11
CA ASP A 130 -27.02 10.97 -6.80
C ASP A 130 -27.70 9.90 -5.95
N GLN A 131 -28.10 10.29 -4.73
CA GLN A 131 -28.73 9.43 -3.72
C GLN A 131 -30.21 9.77 -3.46
N LYS A 132 -30.83 10.59 -4.33
CA LYS A 132 -32.20 11.08 -4.13
C LYS A 132 -33.27 10.03 -4.42
N SER A 133 -32.94 8.95 -5.09
CA SER A 133 -33.85 7.85 -5.42
C SER A 133 -33.63 6.64 -4.50
N GLN A 134 -34.47 5.60 -4.65
CA GLN A 134 -34.28 4.33 -3.94
C GLN A 134 -32.96 3.63 -4.30
N LYS A 135 -32.36 4.00 -5.46
CA LYS A 135 -31.05 3.51 -5.91
C LYS A 135 -30.07 4.66 -6.00
N ILE A 136 -28.81 4.33 -5.81
CA ILE A 136 -27.70 5.27 -5.97
C ILE A 136 -27.32 5.29 -7.43
N LYS A 137 -27.34 6.49 -8.05
CA LYS A 137 -26.94 6.71 -9.42
C LYS A 137 -25.57 7.33 -9.50
N LEU A 138 -24.67 6.68 -10.24
CA LEU A 138 -23.29 7.07 -10.45
C LEU A 138 -23.11 7.66 -11.83
N PHE A 139 -22.38 8.77 -11.94
CA PHE A 139 -22.01 9.41 -13.18
C PHE A 139 -20.49 9.45 -13.27
N PHE A 140 -19.95 9.12 -14.43
CA PHE A 140 -18.52 9.08 -14.70
C PHE A 140 -18.09 10.15 -15.70
N GLU A 141 -16.81 10.55 -15.66
CA GLU A 141 -16.25 11.56 -16.56
C GLU A 141 -16.27 11.14 -18.05
N ASN A 142 -16.33 9.84 -18.31
CA ASN A 142 -16.46 9.25 -19.65
C ASN A 142 -17.92 9.23 -20.15
N ASN A 143 -18.83 9.99 -19.54
CA ASN A 143 -20.27 10.08 -19.83
C ASN A 143 -21.06 8.77 -19.60
N LYS A 144 -20.46 7.73 -19.06
CA LYS A 144 -21.18 6.53 -18.63
C LYS A 144 -21.90 6.76 -17.31
N THR A 145 -22.93 5.96 -17.09
CA THR A 145 -23.70 5.95 -15.84
C THR A 145 -23.88 4.54 -15.33
N SER A 146 -24.08 4.38 -14.02
CA SER A 146 -24.43 3.12 -13.41
C SER A 146 -25.38 3.34 -12.25
N GLU A 147 -26.14 2.29 -11.89
CA GLU A 147 -27.04 2.31 -10.72
C GLU A 147 -26.74 1.12 -9.81
N CYS A 148 -26.77 1.36 -8.50
CA CYS A 148 -26.52 0.34 -7.50
C CYS A 148 -27.48 0.48 -6.31
N ASP A 149 -27.64 -0.60 -5.53
CA ASP A 149 -28.35 -0.60 -4.26
C ASP A 149 -27.41 -0.16 -3.12
N TYR A 150 -26.12 -0.50 -3.22
CA TYR A 150 -25.07 -0.17 -2.25
C TYR A 150 -23.84 0.39 -2.95
N LEU A 151 -23.25 1.41 -2.35
CA LEU A 151 -22.01 2.02 -2.81
C LEU A 151 -20.92 1.86 -1.75
N ILE A 152 -19.78 1.29 -2.15
CA ILE A 152 -18.58 1.19 -1.32
C ILE A 152 -17.52 2.10 -1.90
N ILE A 153 -17.01 3.02 -1.10
CA ILE A 153 -15.98 3.98 -1.51
C ILE A 153 -14.63 3.52 -0.97
N SER A 154 -13.70 3.17 -1.86
CA SER A 154 -12.35 2.71 -1.58
C SER A 154 -11.29 3.37 -2.49
N ASP A 155 -11.57 4.60 -2.93
CA ASP A 155 -10.74 5.39 -3.86
C ASP A 155 -9.55 6.13 -3.18
N GLY A 156 -9.21 5.72 -1.95
CA GLY A 156 -7.97 6.07 -1.27
C GLY A 156 -7.96 7.44 -0.59
N VAL A 157 -6.76 7.87 -0.17
CA VAL A 157 -6.57 9.10 0.63
C VAL A 157 -6.97 10.38 -0.11
N PHE A 158 -6.80 10.38 -1.44
CA PHE A 158 -7.21 11.50 -2.32
C PHE A 158 -8.63 11.32 -2.88
N SER A 159 -9.49 10.63 -2.14
CA SER A 159 -10.86 10.29 -2.53
C SER A 159 -11.62 11.47 -3.12
N LYS A 160 -12.04 11.33 -4.37
CA LYS A 160 -12.97 12.26 -5.04
C LYS A 160 -14.40 11.97 -4.60
N SER A 161 -14.75 10.69 -4.45
CA SER A 161 -16.08 10.23 -4.06
C SER A 161 -16.50 10.76 -2.69
N LYS A 162 -15.58 10.80 -1.72
CA LYS A 162 -15.86 11.34 -0.38
C LYS A 162 -16.37 12.78 -0.45
N ARG A 163 -15.80 13.61 -1.32
CA ARG A 163 -16.20 15.01 -1.52
C ARG A 163 -17.56 15.18 -2.18
N LEU A 164 -18.00 14.16 -2.96
CA LEU A 164 -19.28 14.19 -3.66
C LEU A 164 -20.45 13.79 -2.77
N ILE A 165 -20.21 13.12 -1.64
CA ILE A 165 -21.25 12.64 -0.73
C ILE A 165 -21.27 13.36 0.61
N SER A 166 -20.29 14.18 0.93
CA SER A 166 -20.14 14.86 2.20
C SER A 166 -19.77 16.32 1.98
N ASP A 167 -20.39 17.22 2.75
CA ASP A 167 -20.04 18.64 2.78
C ASP A 167 -18.64 18.89 3.37
N ASN A 168 -18.02 17.85 3.91
CA ASN A 168 -16.69 17.92 4.48
C ASN A 168 -15.62 17.99 3.38
N GLN A 169 -15.15 19.21 3.12
CA GLN A 169 -14.13 19.56 2.12
C GLN A 169 -12.69 19.27 2.58
N ASN A 170 -12.49 18.49 3.65
CA ASN A 170 -11.15 18.21 4.18
C ASN A 170 -10.26 17.55 3.14
N GLN A 171 -9.23 18.28 2.73
CA GLN A 171 -8.17 17.79 1.86
C GLN A 171 -7.08 17.09 2.68
N PRO A 172 -6.41 16.09 2.14
CA PRO A 172 -5.19 15.56 2.74
C PRO A 172 -4.19 16.70 2.95
N ARG A 173 -3.57 16.73 4.13
CA ARG A 173 -2.57 17.75 4.47
C ARG A 173 -1.19 17.12 4.47
N TYR A 174 -0.23 17.83 3.89
CA TYR A 174 1.16 17.46 4.00
C TYR A 174 1.66 17.62 5.45
N ASN A 175 2.18 16.53 6.02
CA ASN A 175 2.61 16.50 7.43
C ASN A 175 4.13 16.73 7.59
N ASN A 176 4.76 17.47 6.68
CA ASN A 176 6.20 17.73 6.69
C ASN A 176 7.04 16.45 6.79
N THR A 177 6.58 15.40 6.11
CA THR A 177 7.25 14.09 6.13
C THR A 177 7.27 13.52 4.72
N LEU A 178 8.45 13.12 4.26
CA LEU A 178 8.64 12.38 3.01
C LEU A 178 8.97 10.92 3.31
N ALA A 179 8.52 10.03 2.43
CA ALA A 179 8.89 8.62 2.42
C ALA A 179 9.58 8.31 1.09
N ILE A 180 10.81 7.79 1.17
CA ILE A 180 11.53 7.21 0.04
C ILE A 180 11.38 5.71 0.15
N ARG A 181 11.02 5.05 -0.95
CA ARG A 181 10.75 3.61 -0.99
C ARG A 181 11.46 2.97 -2.16
N GLY A 182 11.87 1.73 -1.97
CA GLY A 182 12.47 0.94 -3.02
C GLY A 182 12.52 -0.53 -2.64
N VAL A 183 12.83 -1.35 -3.63
CA VAL A 183 13.20 -2.75 -3.44
C VAL A 183 14.61 -2.91 -3.94
N ILE A 184 15.46 -3.49 -3.12
CA ILE A 184 16.88 -3.74 -3.40
C ILE A 184 17.14 -5.25 -3.43
N PRO A 185 17.99 -5.74 -4.32
CA PRO A 185 18.48 -7.10 -4.28
C PRO A 185 19.25 -7.38 -2.99
N ILE A 186 19.28 -8.63 -2.58
CA ILE A 186 19.99 -9.02 -1.37
C ILE A 186 21.47 -8.68 -1.45
N SER A 187 21.97 -8.03 -0.40
CA SER A 187 23.38 -7.92 -0.12
C SER A 187 23.74 -8.88 1.02
N SER A 188 24.82 -9.63 0.88
CA SER A 188 25.32 -10.59 1.89
C SER A 188 25.60 -9.98 3.26
N LYS A 189 25.56 -8.66 3.39
CA LYS A 189 25.84 -7.91 4.63
C LYS A 189 24.61 -7.60 5.47
N ILE A 190 23.40 -7.88 4.99
CA ILE A 190 22.15 -7.54 5.68
C ILE A 190 21.50 -8.79 6.25
N ASP A 191 21.03 -8.73 7.51
CA ASP A 191 20.19 -9.78 8.09
C ASP A 191 18.83 -9.81 7.37
N CYS A 192 18.65 -10.80 6.51
CA CYS A 192 17.47 -10.96 5.67
C CYS A 192 16.33 -11.75 6.34
N LYS A 193 16.47 -12.15 7.60
CA LYS A 193 15.47 -13.00 8.28
C LYS A 193 14.45 -12.22 9.09
N ASN A 194 14.68 -10.94 9.31
CA ASN A 194 13.89 -10.13 10.22
C ASN A 194 13.61 -8.74 9.64
N ILE A 195 12.60 -8.07 10.21
CA ILE A 195 12.38 -6.65 9.96
C ILE A 195 13.39 -5.87 10.80
N SER A 196 14.11 -4.95 10.18
CA SER A 196 15.05 -4.05 10.85
C SER A 196 14.55 -2.61 10.78
N LEU A 197 14.31 -2.00 11.94
CA LEU A 197 13.85 -0.63 12.09
C LEU A 197 14.95 0.20 12.74
N PHE A 198 15.44 1.20 12.04
CA PHE A 198 16.49 2.11 12.50
C PHE A 198 15.87 3.46 12.86
N LEU A 199 16.00 3.84 14.11
CA LEU A 199 15.37 5.01 14.70
C LEU A 199 16.37 6.15 14.93
N GLY A 200 16.02 7.34 14.51
CA GLY A 200 16.77 8.57 14.78
C GLY A 200 15.86 9.79 14.89
N PRO A 201 16.39 10.93 15.36
CA PRO A 201 15.65 12.17 15.43
C PRO A 201 15.21 12.61 14.02
N ASN A 202 13.91 12.79 13.82
CA ASN A 202 13.36 13.26 12.54
C ASN A 202 13.59 12.34 11.32
N PHE A 203 14.12 11.14 11.54
CA PHE A 203 14.41 10.16 10.50
C PHE A 203 14.31 8.74 11.07
N HIS A 204 13.68 7.86 10.32
CA HIS A 204 13.78 6.41 10.54
C HIS A 204 13.70 5.68 9.21
N HIS A 205 14.26 4.49 9.17
CA HIS A 205 14.09 3.61 8.02
C HIS A 205 13.80 2.18 8.44
N VAL A 206 13.13 1.48 7.55
CA VAL A 206 12.71 0.09 7.75
C VAL A 206 13.20 -0.73 6.56
N ILE A 207 13.82 -1.85 6.85
CA ILE A 207 14.24 -2.84 5.85
C ILE A 207 13.64 -4.18 6.23
N TYR A 208 13.10 -4.90 5.25
CA TYR A 208 12.58 -6.24 5.46
C TYR A 208 12.53 -7.04 4.16
N PRO A 209 12.69 -8.38 4.24
CA PRO A 209 12.56 -9.25 3.09
C PRO A 209 11.11 -9.28 2.58
N VAL A 210 10.92 -9.39 1.28
CA VAL A 210 9.60 -9.49 0.63
C VAL A 210 9.36 -10.83 -0.06
N ASN A 211 10.41 -11.67 -0.16
CA ASN A 211 10.35 -13.03 -0.65
C ASN A 211 11.53 -13.86 -0.09
N PRO A 212 11.53 -15.20 -0.23
CA PRO A 212 12.63 -16.05 0.19
C PRO A 212 13.91 -15.86 -0.63
N ASN A 213 13.79 -15.34 -1.87
CA ASN A 213 14.91 -15.16 -2.80
C ASN A 213 15.81 -13.98 -2.42
N GLY A 214 15.37 -13.17 -1.47
CA GLY A 214 16.19 -12.16 -0.82
C GLY A 214 15.98 -10.73 -1.26
N ASP A 215 14.94 -10.43 -2.03
CA ASP A 215 14.58 -9.04 -2.29
C ASP A 215 14.20 -8.34 -0.98
N LEU A 216 14.78 -7.18 -0.73
CA LEU A 216 14.52 -6.39 0.45
C LEU A 216 13.71 -5.15 0.10
N ASN A 217 12.63 -4.93 0.81
CA ASN A 217 11.96 -3.65 0.79
C ASN A 217 12.66 -2.66 1.71
N PHE A 218 12.83 -1.44 1.22
CA PHE A 218 13.38 -0.32 1.94
C PHE A 218 12.38 0.82 2.02
N ILE A 219 12.22 1.42 3.19
CA ILE A 219 11.43 2.64 3.40
C ILE A 219 12.21 3.57 4.32
N ALA A 220 12.59 4.75 3.83
CA ALA A 220 13.14 5.82 4.65
C ALA A 220 12.09 6.91 4.82
N ILE A 221 11.84 7.30 6.06
CA ILE A 221 10.88 8.34 6.41
C ILE A 221 11.62 9.47 7.11
N MET A 222 11.49 10.69 6.60
CA MET A 222 12.20 11.83 7.12
C MET A 222 11.30 13.06 7.24
N LYS A 223 11.55 13.88 8.26
CA LYS A 223 10.97 15.23 8.30
C LYS A 223 11.58 16.07 7.20
N TYR A 224 10.72 16.61 6.35
CA TYR A 224 11.11 17.45 5.23
C TYR A 224 10.03 18.52 5.02
N ARG A 225 10.41 19.79 5.04
CA ARG A 225 9.47 20.88 4.82
C ARG A 225 9.47 21.27 3.35
N LEU A 226 8.37 21.02 2.68
CA LEU A 226 8.14 21.48 1.31
C LEU A 226 7.62 22.93 1.33
N SER A 227 8.02 23.74 0.35
CA SER A 227 7.39 25.03 0.11
C SER A 227 5.94 24.85 -0.38
N VAL A 228 5.16 25.93 -0.38
CA VAL A 228 3.77 25.88 -0.88
C VAL A 228 3.72 25.51 -2.37
N GLU A 229 4.72 25.92 -3.14
CA GLU A 229 4.84 25.62 -4.56
C GLU A 229 5.23 24.15 -4.77
N GLU A 230 6.21 23.64 -4.01
CA GLU A 230 6.62 22.24 -4.03
C GLU A 230 5.46 21.31 -3.68
N GLN A 231 4.60 21.68 -2.72
CA GLN A 231 3.43 20.86 -2.33
C GLN A 231 2.37 20.74 -3.43
N LYS A 232 2.29 21.72 -4.33
CA LYS A 232 1.34 21.72 -5.46
C LYS A 232 1.84 20.95 -6.67
N ASN A 233 3.15 20.69 -6.76
CA ASN A 233 3.77 20.03 -7.90
C ASN A 233 3.88 18.53 -7.65
N LEU A 234 2.90 17.75 -8.10
CA LEU A 234 2.91 16.28 -7.96
C LEU A 234 4.02 15.60 -8.77
N GLU A 235 4.50 16.22 -9.85
CA GLU A 235 5.61 15.69 -10.67
C GLU A 235 6.97 15.90 -10.01
N LEU A 236 7.03 16.72 -8.95
CA LEU A 236 8.25 16.94 -8.18
C LEU A 236 8.85 15.62 -7.65
N PHE A 237 7.98 14.69 -7.25
CA PHE A 237 8.38 13.40 -6.70
C PHE A 237 8.88 12.39 -7.74
N LYS A 238 8.82 12.75 -9.03
CA LYS A 238 9.40 11.98 -10.14
C LYS A 238 10.66 12.66 -10.69
N ASN A 239 11.04 13.81 -10.16
CA ASN A 239 12.18 14.59 -10.63
C ASN A 239 13.46 14.12 -9.93
N ASP A 240 14.40 13.57 -10.68
CA ASP A 240 15.66 13.01 -10.16
C ASP A 240 16.47 14.02 -9.36
N THR A 241 16.55 15.27 -9.81
CA THR A 241 17.27 16.34 -9.10
C THR A 241 16.65 16.61 -7.73
N PHE A 242 15.31 16.55 -7.63
CA PHE A 242 14.64 16.72 -6.34
C PHE A 242 14.88 15.50 -5.45
N ILE A 243 14.80 14.29 -6.00
CA ILE A 243 15.06 13.04 -5.28
C ILE A 243 16.48 13.04 -4.73
N GLU A 244 17.49 13.36 -5.55
CA GLU A 244 18.87 13.51 -5.09
C GLU A 244 19.03 14.57 -3.97
N LYS A 245 18.37 15.72 -4.11
CA LYS A 245 18.39 16.77 -3.08
C LYS A 245 17.83 16.25 -1.74
N VAL A 246 16.79 15.42 -1.79
CA VAL A 246 16.18 14.81 -0.61
C VAL A 246 17.12 13.75 -0.03
N ILE A 247 17.67 12.86 -0.86
CA ILE A 247 18.61 11.81 -0.44
C ILE A 247 19.85 12.40 0.25
N LYS A 248 20.41 13.50 -0.28
CA LYS A 248 21.55 14.20 0.34
C LYS A 248 21.25 14.76 1.75
N LYS A 249 19.98 14.91 2.12
CA LYS A 249 19.58 15.34 3.48
C LYS A 249 19.37 14.20 4.46
N ILE A 250 19.41 12.94 4.00
CA ILE A 250 19.33 11.78 4.87
C ILE A 250 20.57 11.78 5.77
N PRO A 251 20.46 11.58 7.09
CA PRO A 251 21.60 11.57 8.00
C PRO A 251 22.43 10.28 7.83
N LEU A 252 23.27 10.25 6.80
CA LEU A 252 24.03 9.09 6.32
C LEU A 252 25.30 8.79 7.12
N LYS A 253 25.42 9.16 8.37
CA LYS A 253 26.63 8.91 9.17
C LYS A 253 26.84 7.42 9.52
N ASN A 254 25.89 6.56 9.21
CA ASN A 254 25.98 5.14 9.54
C ASN A 254 26.43 4.32 8.31
N LYS A 255 27.63 3.74 8.40
CA LYS A 255 28.23 2.95 7.32
C LYS A 255 27.36 1.75 6.89
N LYS A 256 26.66 1.07 7.82
CA LYS A 256 25.75 -0.03 7.51
C LYS A 256 24.56 0.42 6.65
N PHE A 257 24.10 1.64 6.86
CA PHE A 257 23.02 2.22 6.06
C PHE A 257 23.49 2.64 4.67
N LEU A 258 24.69 3.22 4.58
CA LEU A 258 25.31 3.56 3.29
C LEU A 258 25.59 2.33 2.43
N ASP A 259 26.03 1.25 3.07
CA ASP A 259 26.25 -0.03 2.39
C ASP A 259 24.94 -0.62 1.83
N THR A 260 23.80 -0.23 2.39
CA THR A 260 22.45 -0.64 1.93
C THR A 260 21.94 0.23 0.78
N LEU A 261 22.35 1.51 0.72
CA LEU A 261 21.94 2.47 -0.33
C LEU A 261 22.94 2.56 -1.48
N GLY A 262 24.14 2.00 -1.33
CA GLY A 262 25.22 2.14 -2.31
C GLY A 262 24.96 1.49 -3.66
N ASP A 263 23.89 0.69 -3.78
CA ASP A 263 23.45 0.03 -5.00
C ASP A 263 22.14 0.61 -5.55
N LEU A 264 21.64 1.73 -4.98
CA LEU A 264 20.52 2.51 -5.48
C LEU A 264 21.03 3.68 -6.33
#